data_86256e04b25154a27611ef8af3bc0409
#
_entry.id   86256e04b25154a27611ef8af3bc0409
#
_cell.length_a   1.000
_cell.length_b   1.000
_cell.length_c   1.000
_cell.angle_alpha   90.00
_cell.angle_beta   90.00
_cell.angle_gamma   90.00
#
_symmetry.space_group_name_H-M   'P 1'
#
loop_
_entity.id
_entity.type
_entity.pdbx_description
1 polymer ?
#
loop_
_entity_poly.entity_id
_entity_poly.type
_entity_poly.pdbx_seq_one_letter_code
_entity_poly.pdbx_strand_id
1 'polypeptide(L)'
;YDHATGMLQKPRVVMDKGVDGVKDPHDDPTIQIDKDGYLWVFVSGRSNSRKGRIYRSINPFDITAFEMVSEFTMAYPQIMYSPERGFFFFFTRYDGTRQLFYQSSTDGRNWTSYKQLASIKNGTETRSGHYQISNICGNKLCTAFNRHLNGNVDTRTSVYVVQSTDWGQTWTTVDGQPVTVPVTKRDANCLVVDYE
;
A
#
# COMPACT_ATOMS: atom_id res chain seq x y z
N TYR A 1 21.35 1.21 -12.73
CA TYR A 1 22.11 1.77 -13.86
C TYR A 1 23.01 2.87 -13.38
N ASP A 2 24.27 2.77 -13.70
CA ASP A 2 25.28 3.80 -13.41
C ASP A 2 25.42 4.72 -14.62
N HIS A 3 24.96 5.95 -14.50
CA HIS A 3 24.98 6.93 -15.59
C HIS A 3 26.40 7.38 -15.99
N ALA A 4 27.37 7.30 -15.07
CA ALA A 4 28.75 7.69 -15.36
C ALA A 4 29.49 6.65 -16.21
N THR A 5 29.20 5.37 -15.99
CA THR A 5 29.85 4.26 -16.72
C THR A 5 28.98 3.65 -17.81
N GLY A 6 27.70 3.96 -17.87
CA GLY A 6 26.73 3.35 -18.78
C GLY A 6 26.44 1.87 -18.49
N MET A 7 26.74 1.39 -17.30
CA MET A 7 26.64 -0.03 -16.95
C MET A 7 25.50 -0.32 -15.99
N LEU A 8 24.91 -1.51 -16.15
CA LEU A 8 24.02 -2.09 -15.15
C LEU A 8 24.84 -2.72 -14.03
N GLN A 9 24.53 -2.36 -12.81
CA GLN A 9 25.11 -3.02 -11.64
C GLN A 9 24.58 -4.46 -11.52
N LYS A 10 25.36 -5.35 -10.94
CA LYS A 10 24.91 -6.72 -10.66
C LYS A 10 23.72 -6.68 -9.70
N PRO A 11 22.67 -7.49 -9.94
CA PRO A 11 21.56 -7.61 -8.99
C PRO A 11 22.05 -7.97 -7.59
N ARG A 12 21.36 -7.43 -6.58
CA ARG A 12 21.63 -7.70 -5.16
C ARG A 12 20.39 -8.28 -4.51
N VAL A 13 20.59 -9.26 -3.66
CA VAL A 13 19.52 -9.81 -2.83
C VAL A 13 19.29 -8.84 -1.67
N VAL A 14 18.09 -8.29 -1.59
CA VAL A 14 17.65 -7.46 -0.46
C VAL A 14 17.15 -8.34 0.68
N MET A 15 16.39 -9.38 0.33
CA MET A 15 15.82 -10.32 1.28
C MET A 15 15.72 -11.71 0.65
N ASP A 16 16.15 -12.72 1.37
CA ASP A 16 15.85 -14.12 1.06
C ASP A 16 14.56 -14.54 1.80
N LYS A 17 13.55 -14.92 1.05
CA LYS A 17 12.26 -15.38 1.60
C LYS A 17 12.26 -16.84 2.01
N GLY A 18 13.34 -17.57 1.72
CA GLY A 18 13.42 -19.01 1.91
C GLY A 18 12.51 -19.80 0.94
N VAL A 19 12.47 -21.11 1.14
CA VAL A 19 11.78 -22.06 0.22
C VAL A 19 10.28 -21.81 0.13
N ASP A 20 9.64 -21.45 1.23
CA ASP A 20 8.18 -21.22 1.28
C ASP A 20 7.78 -19.90 0.64
N GLY A 21 8.64 -18.89 0.65
CA GLY A 21 8.40 -17.60 0.02
C GLY A 21 8.42 -17.68 -1.51
N VAL A 22 9.20 -18.57 -2.08
CA VAL A 22 9.35 -18.70 -3.54
C VAL A 22 8.10 -19.23 -4.25
N LYS A 23 7.23 -19.93 -3.52
CA LYS A 23 6.00 -20.52 -4.08
C LYS A 23 4.82 -19.57 -4.12
N ASP A 24 4.91 -18.40 -3.50
CA ASP A 24 3.81 -17.44 -3.44
C ASP A 24 4.07 -16.25 -4.38
N PRO A 25 3.30 -16.09 -5.46
CA PRO A 25 3.49 -15.01 -6.43
C PRO A 25 3.00 -13.64 -5.92
N HIS A 26 2.43 -13.55 -4.70
CA HIS A 26 1.84 -12.32 -4.18
C HIS A 26 2.82 -11.43 -3.42
N ASP A 27 4.09 -11.78 -3.38
CA ASP A 27 5.09 -11.10 -2.55
C ASP A 27 5.89 -10.06 -3.33
N ASP A 28 5.28 -9.42 -4.31
CA ASP A 28 5.92 -8.40 -5.13
C ASP A 28 6.34 -7.21 -4.25
N PRO A 29 7.64 -6.82 -4.30
CA PRO A 29 8.11 -5.66 -3.59
C PRO A 29 7.75 -4.37 -4.31
N THR A 30 7.60 -3.29 -3.56
CA THR A 30 7.60 -1.93 -4.10
C THR A 30 8.86 -1.18 -3.67
N ILE A 31 9.33 -0.28 -4.52
CA ILE A 31 10.56 0.48 -4.30
C ILE A 31 10.24 1.97 -4.32
N GLN A 32 10.88 2.71 -3.42
CA GLN A 32 10.86 4.15 -3.36
C GLN A 32 12.27 4.69 -3.14
N ILE A 33 12.58 5.84 -3.72
CA ILE A 33 13.80 6.60 -3.42
C ILE A 33 13.38 7.87 -2.68
N ASP A 34 14.01 8.15 -1.56
CA ASP A 34 13.78 9.38 -0.81
C ASP A 34 14.61 10.57 -1.35
N LYS A 35 14.37 11.77 -0.81
CA LYS A 35 15.07 13.00 -1.23
C LYS A 35 16.59 12.97 -0.99
N ASP A 36 17.04 12.12 -0.09
CA ASP A 36 18.44 11.98 0.26
C ASP A 36 19.13 10.85 -0.53
N GLY A 37 18.40 10.21 -1.45
CA GLY A 37 18.91 9.18 -2.36
C GLY A 37 18.90 7.76 -1.78
N TYR A 38 18.31 7.53 -0.60
CA TYR A 38 18.21 6.19 -0.06
C TYR A 38 17.10 5.41 -0.73
N LEU A 39 17.40 4.15 -1.05
CA LEU A 39 16.45 3.22 -1.64
C LEU A 39 15.71 2.47 -0.53
N TRP A 40 14.39 2.52 -0.60
CA TRP A 40 13.48 1.84 0.29
C TRP A 40 12.78 0.70 -0.44
N VAL A 41 12.79 -0.49 0.14
CA VAL A 41 12.16 -1.68 -0.43
C VAL A 41 11.13 -2.21 0.54
N PHE A 42 9.88 -2.23 0.11
CA PHE A 42 8.73 -2.71 0.88
C PHE A 42 8.37 -4.10 0.36
N VAL A 43 8.70 -5.13 1.11
CA VAL A 43 8.43 -6.52 0.76
C VAL A 43 7.09 -6.93 1.37
N SER A 44 6.18 -7.38 0.53
CA SER A 44 4.87 -7.86 0.96
C SER A 44 4.99 -9.06 1.91
N GLY A 45 4.13 -9.09 2.92
CA GLY A 45 3.86 -10.26 3.71
C GLY A 45 2.60 -10.98 3.25
N ARG A 46 2.19 -11.99 4.02
CA ARG A 46 0.98 -12.77 3.76
C ARG A 46 0.25 -13.05 5.07
N SER A 47 -0.74 -12.24 5.40
CA SER A 47 -1.50 -12.35 6.65
C SER A 47 -0.61 -12.31 7.92
N ASN A 48 -1.07 -12.92 9.00
CA ASN A 48 -0.30 -13.03 10.25
C ASN A 48 0.81 -14.09 10.19
N SER A 49 0.76 -15.00 9.21
CA SER A 49 1.73 -16.09 9.08
C SER A 49 3.08 -15.63 8.55
N ARG A 50 3.11 -14.59 7.74
CA ARG A 50 4.34 -14.00 7.19
C ARG A 50 4.21 -12.47 7.16
N LYS A 51 5.00 -11.80 7.99
CA LYS A 51 5.02 -10.36 8.05
C LYS A 51 5.70 -9.74 6.83
N GLY A 52 5.26 -8.58 6.43
CA GLY A 52 5.95 -7.76 5.46
C GLY A 52 7.12 -7.04 6.12
N ARG A 53 8.12 -6.65 5.33
CA ARG A 53 9.36 -6.04 5.81
C ARG A 53 9.71 -4.81 4.99
N ILE A 54 10.28 -3.83 5.66
CA ILE A 54 10.81 -2.62 5.05
C ILE A 54 12.32 -2.64 5.18
N TYR A 55 12.99 -2.47 4.06
CA TYR A 55 14.45 -2.35 3.97
C TYR A 55 14.83 -0.97 3.46
N ARG A 56 15.99 -0.48 3.87
CA ARG A 56 16.60 0.76 3.38
C ARG A 56 18.04 0.49 2.99
N SER A 57 18.52 1.08 1.89
CA SER A 57 19.94 1.00 1.55
C SER A 57 20.80 1.63 2.64
N ILE A 58 22.00 1.09 2.85
CA ILE A 58 22.95 1.62 3.86
C ILE A 58 23.46 3.00 3.44
N ASN A 59 23.75 3.16 2.14
CA ASN A 59 24.21 4.40 1.55
C ASN A 59 23.23 4.92 0.50
N PRO A 60 23.18 6.24 0.26
CA PRO A 60 22.38 6.80 -0.81
C PRO A 60 22.89 6.34 -2.18
N PHE A 61 21.95 6.13 -3.11
CA PHE A 61 22.19 5.68 -4.49
C PHE A 61 22.99 4.37 -4.61
N ASP A 62 23.01 3.57 -3.55
CA ASP A 62 23.79 2.33 -3.46
C ASP A 62 22.88 1.12 -3.21
N ILE A 63 23.00 0.11 -4.08
CA ILE A 63 22.25 -1.15 -3.96
C ILE A 63 23.08 -2.29 -3.34
N THR A 64 24.30 -2.01 -2.88
CA THR A 64 25.22 -3.08 -2.42
C THR A 64 24.82 -3.69 -1.10
N ALA A 65 24.17 -2.91 -0.21
CA ALA A 65 23.76 -3.38 1.10
C ALA A 65 22.48 -2.68 1.59
N PHE A 66 21.64 -3.45 2.30
CA PHE A 66 20.39 -2.98 2.88
C PHE A 66 20.31 -3.38 4.36
N GLU A 67 19.68 -2.55 5.16
CA GLU A 67 19.27 -2.84 6.53
C GLU A 67 17.76 -3.07 6.61
N MET A 68 17.32 -4.01 7.44
CA MET A 68 15.91 -4.14 7.78
C MET A 68 15.53 -3.05 8.78
N VAL A 69 14.54 -2.23 8.41
CA VAL A 69 14.10 -1.08 9.21
C VAL A 69 12.89 -1.44 10.06
N SER A 70 11.97 -2.20 9.49
CA SER A 70 10.69 -2.51 10.17
C SER A 70 10.09 -3.82 9.65
N GLU A 71 9.30 -4.46 10.52
CA GLU A 71 8.53 -5.67 10.19
C GLU A 71 7.15 -5.58 10.84
N PHE A 72 6.06 -5.73 10.06
CA PHE A 72 4.69 -5.78 10.56
C PHE A 72 3.73 -6.47 9.60
N THR A 73 2.49 -6.72 10.04
CA THR A 73 1.46 -7.35 9.20
C THR A 73 1.01 -6.39 8.12
N MET A 74 1.48 -6.62 6.88
CA MET A 74 1.07 -5.91 5.67
C MET A 74 1.13 -6.85 4.46
N ALA A 75 0.27 -6.59 3.48
CA ALA A 75 0.30 -7.22 2.17
C ALA A 75 -0.01 -6.16 1.10
N TYR A 76 0.43 -6.40 -0.13
CA TYR A 76 0.23 -5.50 -1.27
C TYR A 76 0.63 -4.05 -0.97
N PRO A 77 1.89 -3.81 -0.57
CA PRO A 77 2.36 -2.48 -0.23
C PRO A 77 2.30 -1.55 -1.43
N GLN A 78 1.76 -0.34 -1.25
CA GLN A 78 1.77 0.74 -2.23
C GLN A 78 2.27 1.99 -1.54
N ILE A 79 3.53 2.34 -1.83
CA ILE A 79 4.22 3.43 -1.17
C ILE A 79 4.26 4.66 -2.07
N MET A 80 3.98 5.81 -1.49
CA MET A 80 4.14 7.13 -2.09
C MET A 80 5.12 7.94 -1.24
N TYR A 81 5.84 8.82 -1.89
CA TYR A 81 6.80 9.69 -1.23
C TYR A 81 6.66 11.14 -1.71
N SER A 82 6.69 12.06 -0.77
CA SER A 82 6.81 13.49 -1.00
C SER A 82 8.06 14.00 -0.28
N PRO A 83 8.94 14.76 -0.94
CA PRO A 83 10.12 15.34 -0.29
C PRO A 83 9.79 16.21 0.93
N GLU A 84 8.60 16.82 0.94
CA GLU A 84 8.14 17.72 2.00
C GLU A 84 7.43 17.00 3.16
N ARG A 85 6.75 15.86 2.86
CA ARG A 85 5.85 15.17 3.80
C ARG A 85 6.35 13.80 4.23
N GLY A 86 7.35 13.23 3.51
CA GLY A 86 7.84 11.88 3.74
C GLY A 86 7.01 10.82 3.02
N PHE A 87 6.78 9.71 3.67
CA PHE A 87 6.15 8.52 3.11
C PHE A 87 4.67 8.45 3.45
N PHE A 88 3.87 8.03 2.48
CA PHE A 88 2.49 7.60 2.66
C PHE A 88 2.35 6.17 2.15
N PHE A 89 1.68 5.33 2.91
CA PHE A 89 1.70 3.90 2.69
C PHE A 89 0.28 3.33 2.73
N PHE A 90 -0.20 2.84 1.59
CA PHE A 90 -1.40 2.02 1.51
C PHE A 90 -1.04 0.55 1.55
N PHE A 91 -1.83 -0.25 2.22
CA PHE A 91 -1.60 -1.69 2.33
C PHE A 91 -2.88 -2.44 2.71
N THR A 92 -2.84 -3.75 2.51
CA THR A 92 -3.90 -4.67 2.92
C THR A 92 -3.50 -5.38 4.22
N ARG A 93 -4.46 -5.56 5.12
CA ARG A 93 -4.36 -6.48 6.25
C ARG A 93 -5.41 -7.57 6.11
N TYR A 94 -5.02 -8.77 6.52
CA TYR A 94 -5.90 -9.93 6.56
C TYR A 94 -6.42 -10.14 7.99
N ASP A 95 -7.24 -9.22 8.47
CA ASP A 95 -7.92 -9.37 9.76
C ASP A 95 -9.25 -10.14 9.54
N GLY A 96 -9.13 -11.45 9.23
CA GLY A 96 -10.23 -12.31 8.79
C GLY A 96 -10.64 -12.13 7.32
N THR A 97 -10.37 -10.95 6.74
CA THR A 97 -10.69 -10.56 5.37
C THR A 97 -9.65 -9.58 4.83
N ARG A 98 -9.70 -9.25 3.52
CA ARG A 98 -8.80 -8.27 2.91
C ARG A 98 -9.33 -6.85 3.12
N GLN A 99 -8.89 -6.21 4.18
CA GLN A 99 -9.25 -4.83 4.51
C GLN A 99 -8.13 -3.87 4.12
N LEU A 100 -8.51 -2.66 3.72
CA LEU A 100 -7.57 -1.63 3.28
C LEU A 100 -7.22 -0.69 4.43
N PHE A 101 -5.93 -0.41 4.54
CA PHE A 101 -5.37 0.47 5.56
C PHE A 101 -4.36 1.44 4.95
N TYR A 102 -4.03 2.48 5.71
CA TYR A 102 -2.98 3.43 5.39
C TYR A 102 -2.29 3.95 6.65
N GLN A 103 -1.09 4.42 6.48
CA GLN A 103 -0.29 5.12 7.50
C GLN A 103 0.73 6.03 6.81
N SER A 104 1.39 6.88 7.58
CA SER A 104 2.42 7.79 7.08
C SER A 104 3.65 7.81 7.98
N SER A 105 4.77 8.28 7.45
CA SER A 105 6.01 8.46 8.17
C SER A 105 6.80 9.62 7.57
N THR A 106 7.41 10.44 8.37
CA THR A 106 8.29 11.53 7.89
C THR A 106 9.70 11.03 7.56
N ASP A 107 10.11 9.89 8.11
CA ASP A 107 11.48 9.38 8.04
C ASP A 107 11.58 7.91 7.55
N GLY A 108 10.45 7.26 7.27
CA GLY A 108 10.37 5.85 6.87
C GLY A 108 10.67 4.85 8.00
N ARG A 109 11.06 5.32 9.17
CA ARG A 109 11.39 4.49 10.35
C ARG A 109 10.29 4.52 11.40
N ASN A 110 9.78 5.70 11.70
CA ASN A 110 8.71 5.91 12.67
C ASN A 110 7.38 6.12 11.94
N TRP A 111 6.47 5.17 12.07
CA TRP A 111 5.19 5.18 11.38
C TRP A 111 4.07 5.59 12.33
N THR A 112 3.12 6.37 11.83
CA THR A 112 1.88 6.66 12.56
C THR A 112 1.10 5.37 12.80
N SER A 113 0.17 5.38 13.76
CA SER A 113 -0.82 4.31 13.85
C SER A 113 -1.58 4.19 12.54
N TYR A 114 -1.73 2.97 12.03
CA TYR A 114 -2.48 2.74 10.80
C TYR A 114 -3.97 3.04 10.99
N LYS A 115 -4.60 3.56 9.94
CA LYS A 115 -6.03 3.84 9.87
C LYS A 115 -6.67 2.96 8.81
N GLN A 116 -7.88 2.50 9.08
CA GLN A 116 -8.65 1.72 8.10
C GLN A 116 -9.22 2.64 7.03
N LEU A 117 -9.04 2.29 5.76
CA LEU A 117 -9.60 3.01 4.62
C LEU A 117 -10.96 2.43 4.20
N ALA A 118 -11.05 1.11 4.07
CA ALA A 118 -12.25 0.46 3.62
C ALA A 118 -12.45 -0.94 4.23
N SER A 119 -13.71 -1.25 4.52
CA SER A 119 -14.20 -2.57 4.96
C SER A 119 -15.69 -2.68 4.62
N ILE A 120 -16.03 -2.71 3.31
CA ILE A 120 -17.41 -2.66 2.84
C ILE A 120 -18.08 -4.02 2.98
N LYS A 121 -19.27 -4.01 3.58
CA LYS A 121 -20.18 -5.15 3.63
C LYS A 121 -21.58 -4.68 3.21
N ASN A 122 -22.37 -5.55 2.62
CA ASN A 122 -23.73 -5.26 2.20
C ASN A 122 -24.70 -6.29 2.80
N GLY A 123 -25.76 -5.79 3.42
CA GLY A 123 -26.82 -6.64 3.97
C GLY A 123 -26.29 -7.69 4.95
N THR A 124 -26.47 -8.96 4.62
CA THR A 124 -26.11 -10.10 5.48
C THR A 124 -24.67 -10.57 5.32
N GLU A 125 -23.83 -9.86 4.57
CA GLU A 125 -22.45 -10.24 4.37
C GLU A 125 -21.67 -10.22 5.68
N THR A 126 -20.92 -11.28 5.95
CA THR A 126 -20.09 -11.44 7.15
C THR A 126 -18.66 -10.98 6.92
N ARG A 127 -18.22 -10.95 5.65
CA ARG A 127 -16.85 -10.64 5.25
C ARG A 127 -16.80 -9.46 4.29
N SER A 128 -15.72 -8.71 4.35
CA SER A 128 -15.37 -7.70 3.34
C SER A 128 -14.12 -8.14 2.57
N GLY A 129 -13.90 -7.58 1.41
CA GLY A 129 -12.67 -7.82 0.66
C GLY A 129 -12.48 -6.76 -0.41
N HIS A 130 -11.23 -6.35 -0.60
CA HIS A 130 -10.88 -5.27 -1.51
C HIS A 130 -9.51 -5.52 -2.14
N TYR A 131 -9.36 -5.15 -3.40
CA TYR A 131 -8.07 -4.81 -3.98
C TYR A 131 -8.06 -3.33 -4.30
N GLN A 132 -6.89 -2.73 -4.28
CA GLN A 132 -6.71 -1.31 -4.53
C GLN A 132 -5.53 -1.06 -5.46
N ILE A 133 -5.59 0.09 -6.12
CA ILE A 133 -4.46 0.72 -6.82
C ILE A 133 -4.43 2.19 -6.42
N SER A 134 -3.23 2.68 -6.13
CA SER A 134 -3.06 4.03 -5.59
C SER A 134 -1.93 4.75 -6.29
N ASN A 135 -2.01 6.07 -6.34
CA ASN A 135 -0.97 6.93 -6.88
C ASN A 135 -0.98 8.30 -6.20
N ILE A 136 0.07 9.06 -6.45
CA ILE A 136 0.21 10.45 -6.02
C ILE A 136 0.46 11.34 -7.24
N CYS A 137 -0.17 12.51 -7.27
CA CYS A 137 0.11 13.57 -8.23
C CYS A 137 0.23 14.90 -7.48
N GLY A 138 1.43 15.45 -7.43
CA GLY A 138 1.72 16.58 -6.55
C GLY A 138 1.41 16.23 -5.08
N ASN A 139 0.53 17.01 -4.46
CA ASN A 139 0.10 16.78 -3.08
C ASN A 139 -1.17 15.92 -2.95
N LYS A 140 -1.71 15.44 -4.08
CA LYS A 140 -2.95 14.68 -4.10
C LYS A 140 -2.68 13.19 -4.11
N LEU A 141 -3.04 12.52 -3.04
CA LEU A 141 -3.15 11.07 -2.96
C LEU A 141 -4.47 10.65 -3.60
N CYS A 142 -4.47 9.60 -4.39
CA CYS A 142 -5.67 9.01 -4.96
C CYS A 142 -5.59 7.48 -4.87
N THR A 143 -6.69 6.84 -4.51
CA THR A 143 -6.80 5.40 -4.54
C THR A 143 -8.15 4.96 -5.07
N ALA A 144 -8.13 3.98 -5.95
CA ALA A 144 -9.29 3.26 -6.43
C ALA A 144 -9.30 1.85 -5.83
N PHE A 145 -10.46 1.36 -5.44
CA PHE A 145 -10.61 0.02 -4.90
C PHE A 145 -11.95 -0.60 -5.30
N ASN A 146 -11.96 -1.93 -5.37
CA ASN A 146 -13.17 -2.69 -5.66
C ASN A 146 -13.75 -3.29 -4.37
N ARG A 147 -14.90 -3.95 -4.50
CA ARG A 147 -15.52 -4.76 -3.46
C ARG A 147 -15.56 -6.23 -3.90
N HIS A 148 -15.34 -7.14 -2.95
CA HIS A 148 -15.55 -8.57 -3.13
C HIS A 148 -16.83 -8.98 -2.40
N LEU A 149 -17.78 -9.61 -3.09
CA LEU A 149 -19.03 -10.04 -2.48
C LEU A 149 -18.75 -11.05 -1.37
N ASN A 150 -19.16 -10.72 -0.17
CA ASN A 150 -18.88 -11.48 1.05
C ASN A 150 -17.40 -11.91 1.19
N GLY A 151 -16.47 -11.04 0.72
CA GLY A 151 -15.03 -11.28 0.78
C GLY A 151 -14.48 -12.33 -0.20
N ASN A 152 -15.30 -12.85 -1.11
CA ASN A 152 -14.86 -13.81 -2.12
C ASN A 152 -14.09 -13.08 -3.24
N VAL A 153 -12.81 -13.41 -3.39
CA VAL A 153 -11.91 -12.78 -4.35
C VAL A 153 -12.33 -12.97 -5.82
N ASP A 154 -13.09 -13.99 -6.11
CA ASP A 154 -13.54 -14.31 -7.48
C ASP A 154 -14.81 -13.53 -7.89
N THR A 155 -15.44 -12.85 -6.94
CA THR A 155 -16.65 -12.04 -7.16
C THR A 155 -16.36 -10.56 -6.93
N ARG A 156 -15.49 -10.00 -7.75
CA ARG A 156 -15.12 -8.58 -7.69
C ARG A 156 -16.18 -7.72 -8.35
N THR A 157 -16.59 -6.67 -7.68
CA THR A 157 -17.63 -5.77 -8.16
C THR A 157 -17.36 -4.35 -7.70
N SER A 158 -18.01 -3.40 -8.35
CA SER A 158 -18.03 -1.97 -8.02
C SER A 158 -16.64 -1.33 -7.94
N VAL A 159 -16.54 -0.07 -8.29
CA VAL A 159 -15.31 0.70 -8.16
C VAL A 159 -15.59 1.94 -7.32
N TYR A 160 -14.80 2.11 -6.27
CA TYR A 160 -14.78 3.27 -5.39
C TYR A 160 -13.51 4.06 -5.62
N VAL A 161 -13.60 5.38 -5.56
CA VAL A 161 -12.43 6.26 -5.68
C VAL A 161 -12.48 7.31 -4.58
N VAL A 162 -11.36 7.46 -3.87
CA VAL A 162 -11.18 8.51 -2.88
C VAL A 162 -9.85 9.20 -3.08
N GLN A 163 -9.79 10.48 -2.72
CA GLN A 163 -8.59 11.29 -2.78
C GLN A 163 -8.38 12.09 -1.49
N SER A 164 -7.13 12.48 -1.23
CA SER A 164 -6.77 13.34 -0.12
C SER A 164 -5.70 14.33 -0.57
N THR A 165 -5.84 15.60 -0.17
CA THR A 165 -4.85 16.67 -0.41
C THR A 165 -4.09 17.07 0.85
N ASP A 166 -4.42 16.48 1.99
CA ASP A 166 -3.88 16.77 3.32
C ASP A 166 -3.12 15.59 3.94
N TRP A 167 -2.61 14.68 3.09
CA TRP A 167 -1.82 13.53 3.51
C TRP A 167 -2.62 12.53 4.37
N GLY A 168 -3.89 12.25 3.96
CA GLY A 168 -4.74 11.25 4.59
C GLY A 168 -5.39 11.70 5.89
N GLN A 169 -5.42 13.01 6.19
CA GLN A 169 -6.17 13.52 7.33
C GLN A 169 -7.66 13.54 7.02
N THR A 170 -8.03 14.01 5.83
CA THR A 170 -9.39 13.96 5.29
C THR A 170 -9.41 13.31 3.92
N TRP A 171 -10.58 12.80 3.55
CA TRP A 171 -10.82 12.13 2.28
C TRP A 171 -12.02 12.75 1.58
N THR A 172 -11.94 12.83 0.26
CA THR A 172 -13.03 13.34 -0.59
C THR A 172 -13.25 12.43 -1.79
N THR A 173 -14.41 12.57 -2.42
CA THR A 173 -14.68 12.07 -3.77
C THR A 173 -13.84 12.84 -4.80
N VAL A 174 -13.87 12.43 -6.07
CA VAL A 174 -13.15 13.10 -7.16
C VAL A 174 -13.66 14.52 -7.44
N ASP A 175 -14.92 14.81 -7.13
CA ASP A 175 -15.57 16.11 -7.22
C ASP A 175 -15.50 16.92 -5.91
N GLY A 176 -14.76 16.43 -4.90
CA GLY A 176 -14.45 17.18 -3.68
C GLY A 176 -15.44 17.02 -2.54
N GLN A 177 -16.45 16.14 -2.64
CA GLN A 177 -17.38 15.90 -1.54
C GLN A 177 -16.71 15.12 -0.40
N PRO A 178 -16.94 15.43 0.87
CA PRO A 178 -16.35 14.70 1.99
C PRO A 178 -16.72 13.21 1.97
N VAL A 179 -15.73 12.36 2.25
CA VAL A 179 -15.90 10.91 2.41
C VAL A 179 -15.50 10.51 3.83
N THR A 180 -16.41 9.85 4.52
CA THR A 180 -16.11 9.27 5.83
C THR A 180 -15.35 7.95 5.67
N VAL A 181 -14.17 7.85 6.28
CA VAL A 181 -13.40 6.60 6.36
C VAL A 181 -13.46 6.02 7.78
N PRO A 182 -13.49 4.70 7.93
CA PRO A 182 -13.47 3.70 6.87
C PRO A 182 -14.75 3.70 6.04
N VAL A 183 -14.60 3.51 4.71
CA VAL A 183 -15.75 3.26 3.83
C VAL A 183 -16.30 1.87 4.15
N THR A 184 -17.54 1.82 4.65
CA THR A 184 -18.16 0.57 5.12
C THR A 184 -19.44 0.21 4.39
N LYS A 185 -20.05 1.16 3.66
CA LYS A 185 -21.31 0.99 2.96
C LYS A 185 -21.11 0.78 1.46
N ARG A 186 -21.90 -0.11 0.86
CA ARG A 186 -21.90 -0.34 -0.58
C ARG A 186 -22.23 0.92 -1.38
N ASP A 187 -23.23 1.67 -0.95
CA ASP A 187 -23.75 2.88 -1.57
C ASP A 187 -23.04 4.16 -1.11
N ALA A 188 -21.78 4.07 -0.65
CA ALA A 188 -21.01 5.23 -0.25
C ALA A 188 -20.87 6.23 -1.42
N ASN A 189 -20.83 7.52 -1.13
CA ASN A 189 -20.75 8.59 -2.14
C ASN A 189 -19.49 8.56 -3.02
N CYS A 190 -18.49 7.80 -2.64
CA CYS A 190 -17.27 7.56 -3.44
C CYS A 190 -17.39 6.37 -4.41
N LEU A 191 -18.58 5.75 -4.53
CA LEU A 191 -18.88 4.75 -5.54
C LEU A 191 -18.92 5.43 -6.92
N VAL A 192 -18.07 4.98 -7.84
CA VAL A 192 -17.96 5.55 -9.20
C VAL A 192 -18.64 4.66 -10.23
N VAL A 193 -18.47 3.35 -10.10
CA VAL A 193 -19.10 2.36 -10.98
C VAL A 193 -19.72 1.26 -10.13
N ASP A 194 -20.99 1.03 -10.34
CA ASP A 194 -21.75 -0.10 -9.78
C ASP A 194 -22.05 -1.10 -10.89
N TYR A 195 -21.54 -2.31 -10.76
CA TYR A 195 -21.80 -3.40 -11.69
C TYR A 195 -22.05 -4.73 -10.95
N GLU A 196 -22.66 -4.60 -9.78
CA GLU A 196 -23.18 -5.73 -9.00
C GLU A 196 -24.53 -6.18 -9.53
#